data_9c5419cfaa31eddb2c5195331ee6ff2d
#
_entry.id   9c5419cfaa31eddb2c5195331ee6ff2d
#
_cell.length_a   1.000
_cell.length_b   1.000
_cell.length_c   1.000
_cell.angle_alpha   90.00
_cell.angle_beta   90.00
_cell.angle_gamma   90.00
#
_symmetry.space_group_name_H-M   'P 1'
#
loop_
_entity.id
_entity.type
_entity.pdbx_description
1 polymer ?
#
loop_
_entity_poly.entity_id
_entity_poly.type
_entity_poly.pdbx_seq_one_letter_code
_entity_poly.pdbx_strand_id
1 'polypeptide(L)'
;MYCPNCGKELVQNARFCDACGSPVASDQAAPATGSTSEQAAPVTPNIYADYPQTVSEPPKPRKKGLFLKITAIVLAAVVLLAGVTVLGYHTFLPAKMTLQYAQSNTLKKTWNYIEQSLDRSEKETDYLLNTPVKADTKINFKLDPGLLTALGLDEKMADLVGGYISNVTIQAISEADIPNKKQNFTLSLNYLNNPLISLNGFFDNDRMGVALPELSQKGIVGRLQDLSRLAELYPYSFDTSTLEPLAGINPWLAYDLRQELKIDRKDLKKLLDTYGMFLVNATSGGDMSIRRGKTTKLFGEEIRCQEVTITLDQKAQLELVKSLLDTMAEDEALYNAVFGKVSKLLEILSAGNPALAENLPGMDMKMILGKSQIRTLLNTAKRSLSKDMFPEEAIIRIYIRGYDVVKYELEIPQTSTDEEILITFENVIDGDDLRMRLSFEGDSGYERVAMYLDIDQKYDKASDTSDLAVTFDVKLDDGDDGIFRIVYKSNEDPEGSNKIKRLIDASVDFELPYNDGISLTISADTTETRNKNGFPVIIEGTIDLSMGGQLSPSSERTNITLGLESYIQYDINVKTPDWVANAIDLGTATREDLEAYIEEIAETLGNIISMAQYLF
;
A
#
# COMPACT_ATOMS: atom_id res chain seq x y z
N MET A 1 11.10 47.27 7.45
CA MET A 1 10.89 47.00 8.88
C MET A 1 11.88 45.92 9.28
N TYR A 2 12.55 46.06 10.45
CA TYR A 2 13.56 45.06 10.85
C TYR A 2 13.04 44.28 12.06
N CYS A 3 13.38 43.01 12.13
CA CYS A 3 13.02 42.14 13.24
C CYS A 3 13.67 42.63 14.54
N PRO A 4 12.91 42.89 15.60
CA PRO A 4 13.48 43.39 16.86
C PRO A 4 14.35 42.35 17.57
N ASN A 5 14.24 41.08 17.19
CA ASN A 5 14.98 40.00 17.84
C ASN A 5 16.29 39.64 17.12
N CYS A 6 16.35 39.69 15.78
CA CYS A 6 17.53 39.26 15.01
C CYS A 6 18.06 40.33 14.03
N GLY A 7 17.39 41.47 13.89
CA GLY A 7 17.82 42.57 13.01
C GLY A 7 17.65 42.33 11.51
N LYS A 8 17.06 41.21 11.08
CA LYS A 8 16.82 40.95 9.65
C LYS A 8 15.67 41.80 9.11
N GLU A 9 15.79 42.24 7.88
CA GLU A 9 14.74 43.01 7.21
C GLU A 9 13.53 42.09 6.95
N LEU A 10 12.35 42.59 7.35
CA LEU A 10 11.09 41.85 7.27
C LEU A 10 10.30 42.28 6.04
N VAL A 11 9.69 41.31 5.37
CA VAL A 11 8.72 41.58 4.30
C VAL A 11 7.50 42.31 4.85
N GLN A 12 6.93 43.19 4.06
CA GLN A 12 5.77 44.01 4.47
C GLN A 12 4.59 43.11 4.86
N ASN A 13 4.05 43.24 6.07
CA ASN A 13 2.98 42.44 6.66
C ASN A 13 3.38 41.02 7.16
N ALA A 14 4.65 40.74 7.38
CA ALA A 14 5.08 39.51 8.02
C ALA A 14 4.60 39.44 9.48
N ARG A 15 3.90 38.37 9.83
CA ARG A 15 3.47 38.09 11.23
C ARG A 15 4.58 37.44 12.06
N PHE A 16 5.55 36.82 11.42
CA PHE A 16 6.70 36.18 12.03
C PHE A 16 7.95 36.47 11.19
N CYS A 17 9.09 36.55 11.85
CA CYS A 17 10.37 36.70 11.17
C CYS A 17 10.78 35.36 10.55
N ASP A 18 11.04 35.34 9.24
CA ASP A 18 11.46 34.17 8.46
C ASP A 18 12.86 33.65 8.83
N ALA A 19 13.67 34.48 9.53
CA ALA A 19 15.01 34.09 9.95
C ALA A 19 15.10 33.51 11.37
N CYS A 20 14.25 33.98 12.30
CA CYS A 20 14.34 33.56 13.69
C CYS A 20 13.00 33.11 14.31
N GLY A 21 11.91 33.09 13.53
CA GLY A 21 10.59 32.66 13.97
C GLY A 21 9.88 33.57 14.99
N SER A 22 10.49 34.71 15.37
CA SER A 22 9.91 35.61 16.37
C SER A 22 8.67 36.31 15.82
N PRO A 23 7.57 36.44 16.62
CA PRO A 23 6.39 37.15 16.19
C PRO A 23 6.68 38.68 16.06
N VAL A 24 6.17 39.28 14.99
CA VAL A 24 6.28 40.72 14.72
C VAL A 24 4.98 41.37 15.12
N ALA A 25 5.02 42.25 16.14
CA ALA A 25 3.85 43.02 16.56
C ALA A 25 3.42 43.96 15.43
N SER A 26 2.24 43.77 14.89
CA SER A 26 1.62 44.72 13.95
C SER A 26 0.93 45.79 14.73
N ASP A 27 1.53 46.98 14.79
CA ASP A 27 0.82 48.21 15.20
C ASP A 27 -0.23 48.53 14.13
N GLN A 28 -1.43 48.06 14.34
CA GLN A 28 -2.64 48.64 13.75
C GLN A 28 -3.72 48.74 14.82
N ALA A 29 -3.66 49.82 15.56
CA ALA A 29 -4.83 50.37 16.25
C ALA A 29 -5.69 51.11 15.22
N ALA A 30 -6.84 50.55 14.88
CA ALA A 30 -7.89 51.26 14.18
C ALA A 30 -8.82 51.91 15.22
N PRO A 31 -9.32 53.15 14.99
CA PRO A 31 -10.12 53.90 15.96
C PRO A 31 -11.56 53.36 15.95
N ALA A 32 -12.08 53.08 17.14
CA ALA A 32 -13.50 52.84 17.34
C ALA A 32 -14.19 54.15 17.74
N THR A 33 -15.13 54.56 16.92
CA THR A 33 -16.09 55.62 17.16
C THR A 33 -17.21 55.16 18.11
N GLY A 34 -17.46 55.99 19.14
CA GLY A 34 -18.78 56.48 19.57
C GLY A 34 -19.67 55.57 20.41
N SER A 35 -19.96 55.91 21.63
CA SER A 35 -21.02 56.79 22.12
C SER A 35 -21.31 56.59 23.63
N THR A 36 -21.24 57.70 24.33
CA THR A 36 -22.12 58.24 25.42
C THR A 36 -22.79 57.29 26.42
N SER A 37 -22.50 57.54 27.70
CA SER A 37 -23.42 58.17 28.73
C SER A 37 -22.71 58.34 30.07
N GLU A 38 -22.57 59.53 30.47
CA GLU A 38 -22.89 60.28 31.72
C GLU A 38 -23.16 59.40 32.95
N GLN A 39 -22.41 59.63 34.05
CA GLN A 39 -22.90 60.35 35.26
C GLN A 39 -21.87 60.35 36.39
N ALA A 40 -21.62 61.63 36.82
CA ALA A 40 -21.48 62.15 38.18
C ALA A 40 -20.31 61.73 39.07
N ALA A 41 -19.54 62.83 39.41
CA ALA A 41 -18.64 62.94 40.53
C ALA A 41 -19.39 63.03 41.90
N PRO A 42 -18.67 62.87 43.04
CA PRO A 42 -18.25 64.12 43.79
C PRO A 42 -16.86 64.00 44.46
N VAL A 43 -16.14 65.10 44.32
CA VAL A 43 -15.47 66.03 45.25
C VAL A 43 -14.92 65.46 46.58
N THR A 44 -13.55 65.55 46.69
CA THR A 44 -12.59 66.00 47.72
C THR A 44 -12.76 65.60 49.21
N PRO A 45 -11.66 65.57 50.02
CA PRO A 45 -10.70 66.65 50.18
C PRO A 45 -9.22 66.29 50.36
N ASN A 46 -8.43 67.29 50.06
CA ASN A 46 -7.04 67.59 50.31
C ASN A 46 -6.60 67.42 51.77
N ILE A 47 -5.54 66.70 52.07
CA ILE A 47 -4.77 66.86 53.31
C ILE A 47 -3.27 66.92 52.94
N TYR A 48 -2.72 68.12 53.11
CA TYR A 48 -1.29 68.32 53.14
C TYR A 48 -0.66 67.61 54.34
N ALA A 49 0.40 66.87 54.08
CA ALA A 49 1.38 66.49 55.09
C ALA A 49 2.78 66.64 54.49
N ASP A 50 3.48 67.61 55.06
CA ASP A 50 4.90 67.85 54.86
C ASP A 50 5.72 66.59 55.09
N TYR A 51 6.60 66.21 54.12
CA TYR A 51 7.75 65.39 54.37
C TYR A 51 9.01 66.05 53.80
N PRO A 52 10.12 65.98 54.54
CA PRO A 52 11.36 66.67 54.19
C PRO A 52 12.03 66.00 52.97
N GLN A 53 12.51 66.84 52.08
CA GLN A 53 13.30 66.46 50.91
C GLN A 53 14.62 65.86 51.40
N THR A 54 14.74 64.51 51.27
CA THR A 54 16.06 63.85 51.29
C THR A 54 16.63 63.95 49.89
N VAL A 55 17.77 64.65 49.80
CA VAL A 55 18.58 64.71 48.60
C VAL A 55 19.04 63.27 48.27
N SER A 56 18.47 62.72 47.21
CA SER A 56 18.92 61.44 46.70
C SER A 56 20.25 61.57 45.95
N GLU A 57 21.29 60.95 46.45
CA GLU A 57 22.54 60.77 45.71
C GLU A 57 22.25 60.16 44.31
N PRO A 58 23.01 60.58 43.26
CA PRO A 58 22.86 59.98 41.92
C PRO A 58 23.15 58.47 41.94
N PRO A 59 22.33 57.63 41.26
CA PRO A 59 22.51 56.18 41.26
C PRO A 59 23.88 55.81 40.68
N LYS A 60 24.67 55.10 41.46
CA LYS A 60 25.93 54.51 40.99
C LYS A 60 25.72 53.67 39.73
N PRO A 61 26.58 53.78 38.69
CA PRO A 61 26.37 53.05 37.44
C PRO A 61 26.33 51.53 37.70
N ARG A 62 25.18 50.92 37.47
CA ARG A 62 25.00 49.48 37.50
C ARG A 62 25.99 48.85 36.51
N LYS A 63 26.85 47.98 37.01
CA LYS A 63 27.82 47.21 36.23
C LYS A 63 27.11 46.25 35.25
N LYS A 64 26.69 46.75 34.07
CA LYS A 64 26.09 45.98 32.98
C LYS A 64 27.02 44.83 32.48
N GLY A 65 28.30 44.84 32.81
CA GLY A 65 29.29 43.84 32.40
C GLY A 65 29.23 42.51 33.15
N LEU A 66 28.63 42.47 34.37
CA LEU A 66 28.60 41.21 35.13
C LEU A 66 27.51 40.26 34.62
N PHE A 67 26.36 40.78 34.26
CA PHE A 67 25.25 39.98 33.72
C PHE A 67 25.61 39.37 32.34
N LEU A 68 26.22 40.17 31.47
CA LEU A 68 26.73 39.71 30.18
C LEU A 68 27.79 38.60 30.30
N LYS A 69 28.68 38.74 31.31
CA LYS A 69 29.69 37.71 31.60
C LYS A 69 29.07 36.44 32.15
N ILE A 70 28.10 36.51 33.03
CA ILE A 70 27.36 35.36 33.57
C ILE A 70 26.57 34.66 32.45
N THR A 71 25.86 35.43 31.60
CA THR A 71 25.12 34.86 30.46
C THR A 71 26.05 34.19 29.45
N ALA A 72 27.24 34.78 29.16
CA ALA A 72 28.22 34.17 28.28
C ALA A 72 28.83 32.89 28.89
N ILE A 73 29.06 32.85 30.20
CA ILE A 73 29.56 31.65 30.89
C ILE A 73 28.50 30.55 30.91
N VAL A 74 27.23 30.90 31.16
CA VAL A 74 26.13 29.93 31.13
C VAL A 74 25.92 29.42 29.72
N LEU A 75 25.99 30.28 28.70
CA LEU A 75 25.86 29.85 27.29
C LEU A 75 27.04 28.97 26.86
N ALA A 76 28.26 29.32 27.26
CA ALA A 76 29.44 28.48 27.02
C ALA A 76 29.35 27.15 27.77
N ALA A 77 28.82 27.12 28.99
CA ALA A 77 28.59 25.88 29.75
C ALA A 77 27.51 25.00 29.09
N VAL A 78 26.42 25.59 28.55
CA VAL A 78 25.39 24.86 27.80
C VAL A 78 25.94 24.30 26.49
N VAL A 79 26.74 25.08 25.75
CA VAL A 79 27.40 24.61 24.51
C VAL A 79 28.44 23.53 24.82
N LEU A 80 29.21 23.65 25.90
CA LEU A 80 30.14 22.64 26.37
C LEU A 80 29.42 21.34 26.80
N LEU A 81 28.28 21.47 27.55
CA LEU A 81 27.47 20.33 27.94
C LEU A 81 26.82 19.67 26.73
N ALA A 82 26.31 20.42 25.76
CA ALA A 82 25.80 19.89 24.51
C ALA A 82 26.91 19.23 23.69
N GLY A 83 28.08 19.83 23.59
CA GLY A 83 29.27 19.25 22.95
C GLY A 83 29.75 17.98 23.64
N VAL A 84 29.77 17.97 24.98
CA VAL A 84 30.14 16.77 25.77
C VAL A 84 29.09 15.68 25.64
N THR A 85 27.80 16.01 25.56
CA THR A 85 26.73 14.99 25.33
C THR A 85 26.83 14.39 23.93
N VAL A 86 27.09 15.19 22.89
CA VAL A 86 27.27 14.69 21.51
C VAL A 86 28.54 13.87 21.39
N LEU A 87 29.67 14.37 21.92
CA LEU A 87 30.95 13.62 21.99
C LEU A 87 30.81 12.37 22.87
N GLY A 88 30.09 12.48 23.99
CA GLY A 88 29.81 11.37 24.90
C GLY A 88 29.02 10.26 24.23
N TYR A 89 27.97 10.60 23.44
CA TYR A 89 27.23 9.63 22.66
C TYR A 89 28.13 8.86 21.69
N HIS A 90 28.97 9.58 20.95
CA HIS A 90 29.83 8.95 19.94
C HIS A 90 31.05 8.23 20.50
N THR A 91 31.51 8.52 21.73
CA THR A 91 32.78 8.01 22.25
C THR A 91 32.70 7.20 23.54
N PHE A 92 31.69 7.45 24.40
CA PHE A 92 31.69 6.93 25.77
C PHE A 92 30.45 6.11 26.15
N LEU A 93 29.36 6.20 25.40
CA LEU A 93 28.15 5.42 25.75
C LEU A 93 28.39 3.92 25.57
N PRO A 94 27.97 3.08 26.53
CA PRO A 94 27.97 1.64 26.37
C PRO A 94 27.18 1.19 25.13
N ALA A 95 27.57 0.06 24.55
CA ALA A 95 26.94 -0.48 23.34
C ALA A 95 25.41 -0.55 23.45
N LYS A 96 24.88 -1.03 24.56
CA LYS A 96 23.42 -1.15 24.80
C LYS A 96 22.72 0.22 24.79
N MET A 97 23.28 1.23 25.45
CA MET A 97 22.67 2.58 25.47
C MET A 97 22.73 3.24 24.09
N THR A 98 23.84 3.07 23.36
CA THR A 98 23.97 3.56 21.98
C THR A 98 22.92 2.94 21.08
N LEU A 99 22.72 1.61 21.18
CA LEU A 99 21.72 0.88 20.42
C LEU A 99 20.29 1.30 20.80
N GLN A 100 19.96 1.39 22.10
CA GLN A 100 18.64 1.83 22.57
C GLN A 100 18.27 3.21 22.03
N TYR A 101 19.21 4.16 22.06
CA TYR A 101 18.97 5.50 21.56
C TYR A 101 18.78 5.52 20.04
N ALA A 102 19.66 4.86 19.29
CA ALA A 102 19.58 4.79 17.84
C ALA A 102 18.27 4.08 17.39
N GLN A 103 17.94 2.96 18.03
CA GLN A 103 16.71 2.21 17.74
C GLN A 103 15.46 3.04 18.00
N SER A 104 15.40 3.72 19.14
CA SER A 104 14.27 4.60 19.47
C SER A 104 14.10 5.74 18.45
N ASN A 105 15.21 6.31 17.98
CA ASN A 105 15.19 7.38 16.96
C ASN A 105 14.71 6.84 15.61
N THR A 106 15.22 5.67 15.20
CA THR A 106 14.81 5.00 13.96
C THR A 106 13.32 4.66 14.01
N LEU A 107 12.80 4.07 15.10
CA LEU A 107 11.37 3.75 15.26
C LEU A 107 10.50 4.99 15.18
N LYS A 108 10.92 6.11 15.76
CA LYS A 108 10.17 7.38 15.65
C LYS A 108 10.11 7.87 14.21
N LYS A 109 11.21 7.80 13.44
CA LYS A 109 11.21 8.16 12.02
C LYS A 109 10.33 7.23 11.22
N THR A 110 10.45 5.92 11.45
CA THR A 110 9.63 4.90 10.79
C THR A 110 8.14 5.14 11.06
N TRP A 111 7.76 5.44 12.31
CA TRP A 111 6.38 5.75 12.64
C TRP A 111 5.88 7.00 11.92
N ASN A 112 6.64 8.08 11.92
CA ASN A 112 6.26 9.31 11.24
C ASN A 112 6.06 9.09 9.73
N TYR A 113 6.94 8.30 9.11
CA TYR A 113 6.81 7.91 7.70
C TYR A 113 5.53 7.09 7.46
N ILE A 114 5.29 6.04 8.26
CA ILE A 114 4.09 5.19 8.16
C ILE A 114 2.83 6.03 8.36
N GLU A 115 2.77 6.89 9.38
CA GLU A 115 1.61 7.73 9.68
C GLU A 115 1.28 8.67 8.51
N GLN A 116 2.28 9.33 7.93
CA GLN A 116 2.09 10.20 6.77
C GLN A 116 1.65 9.41 5.53
N SER A 117 2.22 8.24 5.29
CA SER A 117 1.85 7.37 4.17
C SER A 117 0.42 6.84 4.31
N LEU A 118 0.02 6.46 5.52
CA LEU A 118 -1.35 6.05 5.83
C LEU A 118 -2.34 7.22 5.66
N ASP A 119 -2.00 8.43 6.11
CA ASP A 119 -2.85 9.61 5.95
C ASP A 119 -3.14 9.92 4.48
N ARG A 120 -2.14 9.80 3.60
CA ARG A 120 -2.29 9.97 2.16
C ARG A 120 -3.17 8.87 1.56
N SER A 121 -2.78 7.62 1.79
CA SER A 121 -3.47 6.45 1.26
C SER A 121 -4.93 6.35 1.73
N GLU A 122 -5.23 6.66 3.00
CA GLU A 122 -6.60 6.64 3.51
C GLU A 122 -7.48 7.69 2.85
N LYS A 123 -7.00 8.93 2.72
CA LYS A 123 -7.76 10.03 2.09
C LYS A 123 -8.10 9.72 0.64
N GLU A 124 -7.10 9.30 -0.14
CA GLU A 124 -7.30 8.96 -1.55
C GLU A 124 -8.25 7.77 -1.68
N THR A 125 -8.03 6.75 -0.90
CA THR A 125 -8.84 5.55 -0.91
C THR A 125 -10.27 5.78 -0.48
N ASP A 126 -10.50 6.56 0.59
CA ASP A 126 -11.84 6.92 1.04
C ASP A 126 -12.57 7.72 -0.04
N TYR A 127 -11.87 8.59 -0.78
CA TYR A 127 -12.43 9.29 -1.92
C TYR A 127 -12.82 8.30 -3.04
N LEU A 128 -11.89 7.44 -3.48
CA LEU A 128 -12.12 6.50 -4.57
C LEU A 128 -13.27 5.52 -4.30
N LEU A 129 -13.45 5.09 -3.05
CA LEU A 129 -14.52 4.17 -2.68
C LEU A 129 -15.88 4.83 -2.47
N ASN A 130 -15.87 6.08 -2.02
CA ASN A 130 -17.12 6.77 -1.67
C ASN A 130 -17.61 7.71 -2.79
N THR A 131 -16.84 7.84 -3.87
CA THR A 131 -17.22 8.66 -5.03
C THR A 131 -17.70 7.76 -6.16
N PRO A 132 -18.91 7.99 -6.69
CA PRO A 132 -19.40 7.25 -7.83
C PRO A 132 -18.48 7.34 -9.03
N VAL A 133 -18.24 6.21 -9.72
CA VAL A 133 -17.24 6.07 -10.77
C VAL A 133 -17.81 5.41 -12.00
N LYS A 134 -17.36 5.87 -13.18
CA LYS A 134 -17.53 5.22 -14.47
C LYS A 134 -16.17 4.77 -14.99
N ALA A 135 -16.04 3.54 -15.37
CA ALA A 135 -14.90 2.99 -16.11
C ALA A 135 -15.37 2.51 -17.49
N ASP A 136 -14.68 2.93 -18.54
CA ASP A 136 -14.88 2.45 -19.91
C ASP A 136 -13.52 1.88 -20.37
N THR A 137 -13.45 0.57 -20.52
CA THR A 137 -12.22 -0.14 -20.85
C THR A 137 -12.42 -0.96 -22.12
N LYS A 138 -11.54 -0.76 -23.08
CA LYS A 138 -11.46 -1.54 -24.32
C LYS A 138 -10.27 -2.48 -24.26
N ILE A 139 -10.50 -3.74 -24.56
CA ILE A 139 -9.49 -4.80 -24.61
C ILE A 139 -9.24 -5.15 -26.08
N ASN A 140 -8.03 -4.93 -26.52
CA ASN A 140 -7.57 -5.23 -27.87
C ASN A 140 -6.61 -6.41 -27.82
N PHE A 141 -6.75 -7.36 -28.74
CA PHE A 141 -5.91 -8.54 -28.82
C PHE A 141 -4.89 -8.35 -29.93
N LYS A 142 -3.60 -8.54 -29.64
CA LYS A 142 -2.52 -8.59 -30.61
C LYS A 142 -1.83 -9.93 -30.48
N LEU A 143 -2.04 -10.80 -31.46
CA LEU A 143 -1.35 -12.09 -31.53
C LEU A 143 -0.16 -11.97 -32.47
N ASP A 144 1.00 -12.44 -32.02
CA ASP A 144 2.17 -12.58 -32.86
C ASP A 144 1.88 -13.62 -33.96
N PRO A 145 2.08 -13.29 -35.27
CA PRO A 145 1.94 -14.29 -36.35
C PRO A 145 2.80 -15.53 -36.13
N GLY A 146 3.96 -15.40 -35.49
CA GLY A 146 4.83 -16.52 -35.10
C GLY A 146 4.13 -17.52 -34.19
N LEU A 147 3.29 -17.05 -33.24
CA LEU A 147 2.47 -17.94 -32.40
C LEU A 147 1.48 -18.75 -33.22
N LEU A 148 0.79 -18.09 -34.17
CA LEU A 148 -0.20 -18.75 -35.03
C LEU A 148 0.47 -19.79 -35.95
N THR A 149 1.68 -19.47 -36.43
CA THR A 149 2.50 -20.42 -37.21
C THR A 149 2.96 -21.60 -36.37
N ALA A 150 3.35 -21.35 -35.11
CA ALA A 150 3.70 -22.43 -34.17
C ALA A 150 2.52 -23.35 -33.83
N LEU A 151 1.28 -22.84 -33.91
CA LEU A 151 0.03 -23.61 -33.79
C LEU A 151 -0.36 -24.37 -35.07
N GLY A 152 0.48 -24.29 -36.14
CA GLY A 152 0.31 -25.06 -37.36
C GLY A 152 -0.40 -24.34 -38.49
N LEU A 153 -0.62 -23.02 -38.39
CA LEU A 153 -1.13 -22.23 -39.50
C LEU A 153 0.03 -21.86 -40.46
N ASP A 154 -0.23 -21.84 -41.76
CA ASP A 154 0.74 -21.28 -42.70
C ASP A 154 0.82 -19.75 -42.53
N GLU A 155 1.95 -19.15 -42.93
CA GLU A 155 2.26 -17.71 -42.74
C GLU A 155 1.13 -16.80 -43.24
N LYS A 156 0.53 -17.10 -44.40
CA LYS A 156 -0.56 -16.29 -44.96
C LYS A 156 -1.85 -16.40 -44.15
N MET A 157 -2.15 -17.61 -43.67
CA MET A 157 -3.29 -17.82 -42.79
C MET A 157 -3.05 -17.21 -41.42
N ALA A 158 -1.82 -17.25 -40.91
CA ALA A 158 -1.45 -16.60 -39.64
C ALA A 158 -1.65 -15.09 -39.73
N ASP A 159 -1.17 -14.43 -40.80
CA ASP A 159 -1.39 -13.00 -41.02
C ASP A 159 -2.87 -12.64 -41.17
N LEU A 160 -3.63 -13.45 -41.92
CA LEU A 160 -5.06 -13.23 -42.12
C LEU A 160 -5.83 -13.34 -40.79
N VAL A 161 -5.63 -14.42 -40.07
CA VAL A 161 -6.29 -14.67 -38.77
C VAL A 161 -5.86 -13.62 -37.74
N GLY A 162 -4.58 -13.28 -37.66
CA GLY A 162 -4.08 -12.20 -36.82
C GLY A 162 -4.73 -10.85 -37.13
N GLY A 163 -4.90 -10.54 -38.42
CA GLY A 163 -5.60 -9.35 -38.88
C GLY A 163 -7.08 -9.31 -38.49
N TYR A 164 -7.78 -10.44 -38.55
CA TYR A 164 -9.18 -10.51 -38.08
C TYR A 164 -9.27 -10.35 -36.56
N ILE A 165 -8.41 -11.03 -35.81
CA ILE A 165 -8.43 -10.98 -34.33
C ILE A 165 -8.11 -9.57 -33.83
N SER A 166 -7.17 -8.86 -34.48
CA SER A 166 -6.82 -7.49 -34.10
C SER A 166 -7.95 -6.47 -34.29
N ASN A 167 -8.96 -6.80 -35.10
CA ASN A 167 -10.16 -5.98 -35.28
C ASN A 167 -11.30 -6.30 -34.28
N VAL A 168 -11.10 -7.34 -33.46
CA VAL A 168 -12.04 -7.70 -32.40
C VAL A 168 -11.66 -6.95 -31.12
N THR A 169 -12.63 -6.28 -30.52
CA THR A 169 -12.45 -5.55 -29.27
C THR A 169 -13.51 -5.98 -28.27
N ILE A 170 -13.11 -6.28 -27.07
CA ILE A 170 -14.05 -6.41 -25.95
C ILE A 170 -14.09 -5.07 -25.23
N GLN A 171 -15.28 -4.48 -25.11
CA GLN A 171 -15.47 -3.26 -24.34
C GLN A 171 -16.26 -3.56 -23.07
N ALA A 172 -15.76 -3.13 -21.95
CA ALA A 172 -16.39 -3.21 -20.64
C ALA A 172 -16.65 -1.80 -20.10
N ILE A 173 -17.91 -1.42 -19.95
CA ILE A 173 -18.31 -0.17 -19.30
C ILE A 173 -18.91 -0.54 -17.94
N SER A 174 -18.44 0.10 -16.87
CA SER A 174 -18.98 -0.07 -15.53
C SER A 174 -19.24 1.30 -14.91
N GLU A 175 -20.42 1.48 -14.32
CA GLU A 175 -20.78 2.64 -13.51
C GLU A 175 -21.13 2.12 -12.11
N ALA A 176 -20.45 2.61 -11.07
CA ALA A 176 -20.64 2.13 -9.71
C ALA A 176 -20.81 3.29 -8.73
N ASP A 177 -21.79 3.16 -7.84
CA ASP A 177 -22.01 3.98 -6.65
C ASP A 177 -22.03 3.02 -5.46
N ILE A 178 -20.84 2.72 -4.95
CA ILE A 178 -20.63 1.68 -3.94
C ILE A 178 -21.36 2.01 -2.63
N PRO A 179 -21.30 3.24 -2.08
CA PRO A 179 -22.03 3.60 -0.87
C PRO A 179 -23.54 3.37 -0.97
N ASN A 180 -24.13 3.61 -2.14
CA ASN A 180 -25.56 3.42 -2.40
C ASN A 180 -25.88 2.04 -2.98
N LYS A 181 -24.89 1.14 -3.06
CA LYS A 181 -25.00 -0.23 -3.57
C LYS A 181 -25.68 -0.28 -4.95
N LYS A 182 -25.20 0.57 -5.87
CA LYS A 182 -25.65 0.62 -7.26
C LYS A 182 -24.49 0.37 -8.21
N GLN A 183 -24.72 -0.45 -9.21
CA GLN A 183 -23.76 -0.71 -10.27
C GLN A 183 -24.47 -1.03 -11.56
N ASN A 184 -24.03 -0.42 -12.65
CA ASN A 184 -24.39 -0.81 -14.02
C ASN A 184 -23.15 -1.33 -14.71
N PHE A 185 -23.33 -2.27 -15.62
CA PHE A 185 -22.24 -2.71 -16.48
C PHE A 185 -22.76 -3.03 -17.89
N THR A 186 -21.90 -2.82 -18.87
CA THR A 186 -22.09 -3.26 -20.25
C THR A 186 -20.82 -3.97 -20.68
N LEU A 187 -20.96 -5.20 -21.15
CA LEU A 187 -19.88 -5.96 -21.77
C LEU A 187 -20.23 -6.17 -23.23
N SER A 188 -19.42 -5.65 -24.15
CA SER A 188 -19.69 -5.72 -25.59
C SER A 188 -18.55 -6.41 -26.31
N LEU A 189 -18.88 -7.30 -27.24
CA LEU A 189 -17.97 -7.80 -28.25
C LEU A 189 -18.16 -6.95 -29.50
N ASN A 190 -17.10 -6.26 -29.92
CA ASN A 190 -17.13 -5.36 -31.06
C ASN A 190 -16.25 -5.90 -32.20
N TYR A 191 -16.62 -5.63 -33.44
CA TYR A 191 -15.80 -5.82 -34.63
C TYR A 191 -15.73 -4.50 -35.39
N LEU A 192 -14.51 -4.02 -35.64
CA LEU A 192 -14.27 -2.70 -36.25
C LEU A 192 -15.03 -1.58 -35.50
N ASN A 193 -15.04 -1.60 -34.17
CA ASN A 193 -15.76 -0.68 -33.26
C ASN A 193 -17.31 -0.72 -33.35
N ASN A 194 -17.90 -1.68 -34.04
CA ASN A 194 -19.34 -1.88 -34.03
C ASN A 194 -19.71 -3.03 -33.09
N PRO A 195 -20.67 -2.85 -32.18
CA PRO A 195 -21.09 -3.94 -31.30
C PRO A 195 -21.74 -5.06 -32.09
N LEU A 196 -21.22 -6.29 -31.90
CA LEU A 196 -21.83 -7.50 -32.42
C LEU A 196 -22.87 -8.04 -31.44
N ILE A 197 -22.50 -8.04 -30.16
CA ILE A 197 -23.37 -8.45 -29.06
C ILE A 197 -22.93 -7.73 -27.79
N SER A 198 -23.92 -7.28 -27.02
CA SER A 198 -23.70 -6.64 -25.72
C SER A 198 -24.52 -7.32 -24.64
N LEU A 199 -23.93 -7.44 -23.46
CA LEU A 199 -24.60 -7.83 -22.23
C LEU A 199 -24.67 -6.60 -21.31
N ASN A 200 -25.87 -6.08 -21.09
CA ASN A 200 -26.11 -5.04 -20.11
C ASN A 200 -26.56 -5.67 -18.79
N GLY A 201 -26.05 -5.16 -17.69
CA GLY A 201 -26.46 -5.59 -16.38
C GLY A 201 -26.55 -4.44 -15.39
N PHE A 202 -27.27 -4.67 -14.32
CA PHE A 202 -27.31 -3.76 -13.18
C PHE A 202 -27.45 -4.50 -11.86
N PHE A 203 -26.99 -3.84 -10.80
CA PHE A 203 -27.28 -4.16 -9.41
C PHE A 203 -27.79 -2.90 -8.71
N ASP A 204 -28.84 -3.03 -7.92
CA ASP A 204 -29.38 -1.98 -7.05
C ASP A 204 -29.82 -2.65 -5.74
N ASN A 205 -28.99 -2.58 -4.71
CA ASN A 205 -29.12 -3.30 -3.45
C ASN A 205 -29.18 -4.83 -3.64
N ASP A 206 -30.39 -5.41 -3.51
CA ASP A 206 -30.66 -6.84 -3.67
C ASP A 206 -31.25 -7.19 -5.05
N ARG A 207 -31.55 -6.18 -5.89
CA ARG A 207 -32.07 -6.36 -7.24
C ARG A 207 -30.94 -6.43 -8.25
N MET A 208 -31.09 -7.30 -9.19
CA MET A 208 -30.19 -7.43 -10.34
C MET A 208 -31.01 -7.59 -11.63
N GLY A 209 -30.36 -7.34 -12.74
CA GLY A 209 -30.96 -7.61 -14.02
C GLY A 209 -29.93 -7.68 -15.14
N VAL A 210 -30.35 -8.32 -16.23
CA VAL A 210 -29.53 -8.47 -17.44
C VAL A 210 -30.40 -8.25 -18.67
N ALA A 211 -29.80 -7.70 -19.74
CA ALA A 211 -30.41 -7.52 -21.04
C ALA A 211 -29.40 -7.75 -22.14
N LEU A 212 -29.85 -8.21 -23.29
CA LEU A 212 -29.10 -8.41 -24.51
C LEU A 212 -29.74 -7.53 -25.61
N PRO A 213 -29.37 -6.22 -25.66
CA PRO A 213 -30.09 -5.23 -26.45
C PRO A 213 -30.12 -5.51 -27.97
N GLU A 214 -29.10 -6.21 -28.50
CA GLU A 214 -29.09 -6.63 -29.91
C GLU A 214 -30.02 -7.80 -30.21
N LEU A 215 -30.41 -8.57 -29.19
CA LEU A 215 -31.26 -9.76 -29.34
C LEU A 215 -32.69 -9.53 -28.91
N SER A 216 -32.96 -8.67 -27.90
CA SER A 216 -34.29 -8.32 -27.43
C SER A 216 -34.33 -6.92 -26.83
N GLN A 217 -35.46 -6.23 -27.01
CA GLN A 217 -35.73 -4.93 -26.37
C GLN A 217 -36.07 -5.06 -24.88
N LYS A 218 -36.29 -6.27 -24.39
CA LYS A 218 -36.58 -6.57 -23.00
C LYS A 218 -35.32 -7.11 -22.31
N GLY A 219 -35.30 -7.01 -21.00
CA GLY A 219 -34.34 -7.70 -20.14
C GLY A 219 -35.07 -8.51 -19.09
N ILE A 220 -34.32 -9.20 -18.26
CA ILE A 220 -34.84 -9.91 -17.08
C ILE A 220 -34.31 -9.18 -15.85
N VAL A 221 -35.19 -8.94 -14.87
CA VAL A 221 -34.86 -8.37 -13.57
C VAL A 221 -35.40 -9.23 -12.45
N GLY A 222 -34.77 -9.21 -11.28
CA GLY A 222 -35.25 -9.93 -10.10
C GLY A 222 -34.37 -9.63 -8.90
N ARG A 223 -34.72 -10.18 -7.75
CA ARG A 223 -33.83 -10.21 -6.60
C ARG A 223 -32.95 -11.45 -6.67
N LEU A 224 -31.81 -11.42 -6.01
CA LEU A 224 -30.92 -12.60 -5.93
C LEU A 224 -31.66 -13.85 -5.43
N GLN A 225 -32.57 -13.67 -4.44
CA GLN A 225 -33.40 -14.76 -3.92
C GLN A 225 -34.41 -15.32 -4.94
N ASP A 226 -34.80 -14.54 -5.96
CA ASP A 226 -35.77 -14.96 -6.97
C ASP A 226 -35.11 -15.91 -8.03
N LEU A 227 -33.79 -16.07 -8.01
CA LEU A 227 -33.09 -17.01 -8.90
C LEU A 227 -33.56 -18.46 -8.69
N SER A 228 -33.92 -18.84 -7.46
CA SER A 228 -34.47 -20.17 -7.18
C SER A 228 -35.77 -20.48 -7.96
N ARG A 229 -36.53 -19.43 -8.33
CA ARG A 229 -37.74 -19.56 -9.13
C ARG A 229 -37.45 -20.07 -10.56
N LEU A 230 -36.26 -19.82 -11.11
CA LEU A 230 -35.87 -20.42 -12.39
C LEU A 230 -35.86 -21.95 -12.33
N ALA A 231 -35.41 -22.52 -11.21
CA ALA A 231 -35.45 -23.96 -11.00
C ALA A 231 -36.90 -24.48 -10.82
N GLU A 232 -37.78 -23.69 -10.23
CA GLU A 232 -39.23 -24.03 -10.13
C GLU A 232 -39.89 -24.04 -11.51
N LEU A 233 -39.57 -23.03 -12.35
CA LEU A 233 -40.16 -22.91 -13.71
C LEU A 233 -39.55 -23.90 -14.71
N TYR A 234 -38.26 -24.24 -14.52
CA TYR A 234 -37.50 -25.14 -15.41
C TYR A 234 -36.76 -26.24 -14.62
N PRO A 235 -37.49 -27.18 -13.97
CA PRO A 235 -36.93 -28.18 -13.07
C PRO A 235 -35.97 -29.18 -13.74
N TYR A 236 -36.04 -29.29 -15.09
CA TYR A 236 -35.12 -30.16 -15.84
C TYR A 236 -33.91 -29.44 -16.42
N SER A 237 -33.89 -28.12 -16.40
CA SER A 237 -32.82 -27.31 -16.99
C SER A 237 -31.93 -26.63 -15.95
N PHE A 238 -32.47 -26.34 -14.77
CA PHE A 238 -31.76 -25.69 -13.67
C PHE A 238 -31.93 -26.52 -12.41
N ASP A 239 -30.83 -26.99 -11.88
CA ASP A 239 -30.78 -27.58 -10.55
C ASP A 239 -30.65 -26.47 -9.49
N THR A 240 -31.46 -26.55 -8.44
CA THR A 240 -31.35 -25.61 -7.30
C THR A 240 -29.95 -25.57 -6.71
N SER A 241 -29.26 -26.71 -6.67
CA SER A 241 -27.87 -26.81 -6.21
C SER A 241 -26.87 -25.96 -7.04
N THR A 242 -27.19 -25.68 -8.29
CA THR A 242 -26.39 -24.82 -9.19
C THR A 242 -26.70 -23.33 -8.97
N LEU A 243 -27.95 -22.99 -8.60
CA LEU A 243 -28.39 -21.61 -8.44
C LEU A 243 -28.23 -21.07 -7.00
N GLU A 244 -28.29 -21.94 -5.99
CA GLU A 244 -28.09 -21.57 -4.58
C GLU A 244 -26.75 -20.84 -4.34
N PRO A 245 -25.60 -21.28 -4.87
CA PRO A 245 -24.35 -20.56 -4.72
C PRO A 245 -24.40 -19.16 -5.33
N LEU A 246 -25.13 -18.97 -6.45
CA LEU A 246 -25.27 -17.68 -7.11
C LEU A 246 -26.15 -16.72 -6.29
N ALA A 247 -27.20 -17.25 -5.64
CA ALA A 247 -28.05 -16.47 -4.75
C ALA A 247 -27.31 -15.96 -3.49
N GLY A 248 -26.23 -16.65 -3.10
CA GLY A 248 -25.35 -16.27 -1.99
C GLY A 248 -24.23 -15.29 -2.37
N ILE A 249 -24.05 -14.95 -3.65
CA ILE A 249 -23.00 -14.02 -4.06
C ILE A 249 -23.27 -12.63 -3.49
N ASN A 250 -22.28 -12.08 -2.79
CA ASN A 250 -22.27 -10.69 -2.37
C ASN A 250 -21.56 -9.84 -3.44
N PRO A 251 -22.28 -9.05 -4.27
CA PRO A 251 -21.65 -8.19 -5.27
C PRO A 251 -20.74 -7.13 -4.69
N TRP A 252 -20.91 -6.83 -3.40
CA TRP A 252 -20.19 -5.79 -2.66
C TRP A 252 -19.05 -6.36 -1.81
N LEU A 253 -18.69 -7.63 -2.05
CA LEU A 253 -17.68 -8.36 -1.27
C LEU A 253 -16.36 -7.60 -1.16
N ALA A 254 -15.87 -7.03 -2.24
CA ALA A 254 -14.61 -6.30 -2.25
C ALA A 254 -14.65 -5.04 -1.35
N TYR A 255 -15.78 -4.36 -1.32
CA TYR A 255 -16.00 -3.21 -0.43
C TYR A 255 -16.07 -3.62 1.03
N ASP A 256 -16.87 -4.65 1.33
CA ASP A 256 -17.02 -5.18 2.68
C ASP A 256 -15.68 -5.69 3.22
N LEU A 257 -14.91 -6.43 2.40
CA LEU A 257 -13.56 -6.91 2.73
C LEU A 257 -12.64 -5.76 3.11
N ARG A 258 -12.63 -4.70 2.35
CA ARG A 258 -11.75 -3.58 2.60
C ARG A 258 -12.08 -2.87 3.91
N GLN A 259 -13.35 -2.66 4.22
CA GLN A 259 -13.77 -2.05 5.50
C GLN A 259 -13.32 -2.89 6.69
N GLU A 260 -13.49 -4.20 6.58
CA GLU A 260 -13.14 -5.14 7.64
C GLU A 260 -11.62 -5.40 7.78
N LEU A 261 -10.85 -5.23 6.69
CA LEU A 261 -9.40 -5.46 6.70
C LEU A 261 -8.59 -4.23 7.13
N LYS A 262 -9.21 -3.08 7.34
CA LYS A 262 -8.52 -1.87 7.82
C LYS A 262 -7.82 -2.15 9.17
N ILE A 263 -6.49 -1.93 9.22
CA ILE A 263 -5.70 -2.11 10.43
C ILE A 263 -5.79 -0.86 11.31
N ASP A 264 -6.04 -1.04 12.62
CA ASP A 264 -6.03 0.08 13.55
C ASP A 264 -4.60 0.64 13.71
N ARG A 265 -4.44 1.95 13.55
CA ARG A 265 -3.16 2.65 13.69
C ARG A 265 -2.53 2.46 15.06
N LYS A 266 -3.35 2.30 16.12
CA LYS A 266 -2.86 2.03 17.48
C LYS A 266 -2.23 0.66 17.57
N ASP A 267 -2.86 -0.35 16.94
CA ASP A 267 -2.30 -1.70 16.90
C ASP A 267 -1.01 -1.72 16.08
N LEU A 268 -0.98 -1.04 14.92
CA LEU A 268 0.23 -0.92 14.10
C LEU A 268 1.38 -0.23 14.83
N LYS A 269 1.07 0.89 15.54
CA LYS A 269 2.08 1.57 16.36
C LYS A 269 2.61 0.69 17.48
N LYS A 270 1.71 -0.03 18.17
CA LYS A 270 2.09 -0.94 19.25
C LYS A 270 2.96 -2.09 18.73
N LEU A 271 2.65 -2.64 17.55
CA LEU A 271 3.50 -3.65 16.90
C LEU A 271 4.90 -3.10 16.63
N LEU A 272 4.99 -1.92 16.02
CA LEU A 272 6.27 -1.27 15.76
C LEU A 272 7.08 -1.05 17.04
N ASP A 273 6.45 -0.51 18.08
CA ASP A 273 7.10 -0.24 19.36
C ASP A 273 7.54 -1.56 20.06
N THR A 274 6.69 -2.58 20.06
CA THR A 274 6.96 -3.89 20.71
C THR A 274 8.10 -4.63 20.01
N TYR A 275 7.97 -4.85 18.69
CA TYR A 275 8.91 -5.68 17.94
C TYR A 275 10.16 -4.90 17.52
N GLY A 276 10.03 -3.60 17.27
CA GLY A 276 11.17 -2.74 16.97
C GLY A 276 12.14 -2.60 18.13
N MET A 277 11.68 -2.67 19.38
CA MET A 277 12.56 -2.65 20.57
C MET A 277 12.89 -4.06 21.09
N PHE A 278 12.36 -5.11 20.48
CA PHE A 278 12.47 -6.48 20.99
C PHE A 278 13.93 -6.91 21.16
N LEU A 279 14.76 -6.76 20.12
CA LEU A 279 16.17 -7.15 20.19
C LEU A 279 16.92 -6.43 21.31
N VAL A 280 16.70 -5.13 21.47
CA VAL A 280 17.37 -4.33 22.52
C VAL A 280 16.97 -4.79 23.92
N ASN A 281 15.71 -5.17 24.09
CA ASN A 281 15.18 -5.59 25.40
C ASN A 281 15.56 -7.05 25.74
N ALA A 282 15.55 -7.93 24.72
CA ALA A 282 15.81 -9.35 24.91
C ALA A 282 17.30 -9.71 25.03
N THR A 283 18.20 -8.88 24.48
CA THR A 283 19.66 -9.15 24.49
C THR A 283 20.37 -8.75 25.79
N SER A 284 19.69 -8.86 26.94
CA SER A 284 20.32 -8.59 28.23
C SER A 284 21.36 -9.64 28.67
N GLY A 285 21.48 -10.77 27.97
CA GLY A 285 22.37 -11.89 28.32
C GLY A 285 23.47 -12.21 27.32
N GLY A 286 23.56 -11.49 26.18
CA GLY A 286 24.62 -11.70 25.19
C GLY A 286 25.81 -10.77 25.38
N ASP A 287 27.01 -11.20 24.93
CA ASP A 287 28.19 -10.33 24.85
C ASP A 287 27.94 -9.25 23.79
N MET A 288 27.84 -8.01 24.24
CA MET A 288 27.59 -6.86 23.36
C MET A 288 28.87 -5.99 23.30
N SER A 289 29.37 -5.78 22.10
CA SER A 289 30.50 -4.93 21.84
C SER A 289 30.16 -3.82 20.86
N ILE A 290 30.97 -2.73 20.85
CA ILE A 290 30.80 -1.62 19.92
C ILE A 290 32.14 -1.27 19.27
N ARG A 291 32.15 -1.16 17.94
CA ARG A 291 33.25 -0.66 17.14
C ARG A 291 32.83 0.63 16.44
N ARG A 292 33.61 1.71 16.66
CA ARG A 292 33.32 3.02 16.08
C ARG A 292 34.19 3.27 14.86
N GLY A 293 33.63 3.96 13.85
CA GLY A 293 34.33 4.29 12.62
C GLY A 293 34.54 3.11 11.67
N LYS A 294 33.73 2.07 11.80
CA LYS A 294 33.71 0.93 10.87
C LYS A 294 33.16 1.37 9.50
N THR A 295 33.77 0.86 8.44
CA THR A 295 33.22 0.98 7.08
C THR A 295 32.39 -0.27 6.77
N THR A 296 31.19 -0.08 6.23
CA THR A 296 30.31 -1.15 5.73
C THR A 296 29.65 -0.70 4.44
N LYS A 297 29.06 -1.64 3.69
CA LYS A 297 28.23 -1.31 2.52
C LYS A 297 26.77 -1.17 2.94
N LEU A 298 26.15 -0.10 2.47
CA LEU A 298 24.72 0.17 2.59
C LEU A 298 24.18 0.39 1.18
N PHE A 299 23.27 -0.45 0.72
CA PHE A 299 22.80 -0.48 -0.67
C PHE A 299 23.92 -0.51 -1.73
N GLY A 300 25.05 -1.16 -1.38
CA GLY A 300 26.24 -1.25 -2.24
C GLY A 300 27.24 -0.10 -2.08
N GLU A 301 26.90 0.99 -1.41
CA GLU A 301 27.78 2.15 -1.18
C GLU A 301 28.54 2.03 0.13
N GLU A 302 29.81 2.39 0.14
CA GLU A 302 30.62 2.41 1.36
C GLU A 302 30.20 3.56 2.27
N ILE A 303 29.83 3.21 3.51
CA ILE A 303 29.50 4.19 4.55
C ILE A 303 30.33 3.98 5.80
N ARG A 304 30.55 5.08 6.55
CA ARG A 304 31.20 5.05 7.86
C ARG A 304 30.14 5.05 8.96
N CYS A 305 30.22 4.11 9.90
CA CYS A 305 29.20 3.89 10.94
C CYS A 305 29.80 3.42 12.26
N GLN A 306 28.96 3.24 13.26
CA GLN A 306 29.24 2.47 14.46
C GLN A 306 28.62 1.07 14.27
N GLU A 307 29.36 0.02 14.60
CA GLU A 307 28.92 -1.37 14.58
C GLU A 307 28.70 -1.83 16.01
N VAL A 308 27.51 -2.26 16.34
CA VAL A 308 27.20 -2.98 17.59
C VAL A 308 27.09 -4.46 17.23
N THR A 309 27.92 -5.28 17.85
CA THR A 309 27.93 -6.73 17.66
C THR A 309 27.36 -7.40 18.90
N ILE A 310 26.44 -8.33 18.70
CA ILE A 310 25.82 -9.18 19.73
C ILE A 310 26.13 -10.61 19.37
N THR A 311 26.85 -11.32 20.23
CA THR A 311 27.17 -12.74 20.06
C THR A 311 26.22 -13.56 20.93
N LEU A 312 25.52 -14.53 20.35
CA LEU A 312 24.54 -15.37 20.99
C LEU A 312 25.00 -16.83 20.96
N ASP A 313 25.25 -17.43 22.12
CA ASP A 313 25.41 -18.87 22.25
C ASP A 313 24.06 -19.60 22.11
N GLN A 314 24.06 -20.90 22.01
CA GLN A 314 22.85 -21.74 21.87
C GLN A 314 21.79 -21.44 22.94
N LYS A 315 22.22 -21.14 24.17
CA LYS A 315 21.31 -20.84 25.27
C LYS A 315 20.66 -19.46 25.08
N ALA A 316 21.45 -18.46 24.73
CA ALA A 316 20.95 -17.10 24.47
C ALA A 316 20.01 -17.07 23.25
N GLN A 317 20.32 -17.83 22.18
CA GLN A 317 19.43 -18.01 21.03
C GLN A 317 18.09 -18.63 21.44
N LEU A 318 18.12 -19.73 22.19
CA LEU A 318 16.92 -20.37 22.71
C LEU A 318 16.06 -19.44 23.58
N GLU A 319 16.70 -18.68 24.49
CA GLU A 319 16.01 -17.71 25.34
C GLU A 319 15.40 -16.57 24.51
N LEU A 320 16.12 -16.08 23.48
CA LEU A 320 15.64 -15.05 22.58
C LEU A 320 14.38 -15.49 21.82
N VAL A 321 14.42 -16.69 21.21
CA VAL A 321 13.28 -17.23 20.45
C VAL A 321 12.09 -17.53 21.38
N LYS A 322 12.32 -18.08 22.58
CA LYS A 322 11.26 -18.30 23.56
C LYS A 322 10.62 -17.00 24.02
N SER A 323 11.43 -15.95 24.23
CA SER A 323 10.93 -14.62 24.60
C SER A 323 10.11 -14.00 23.48
N LEU A 324 10.50 -14.20 22.21
CA LEU A 324 9.74 -13.75 21.04
C LEU A 324 8.37 -14.45 20.99
N LEU A 325 8.35 -15.78 21.13
CA LEU A 325 7.10 -16.55 21.13
C LEU A 325 6.17 -16.18 22.29
N ASP A 326 6.71 -15.87 23.47
CA ASP A 326 5.93 -15.35 24.60
C ASP A 326 5.33 -13.98 24.29
N THR A 327 6.14 -13.07 23.72
CA THR A 327 5.68 -11.75 23.31
C THR A 327 4.54 -11.87 22.29
N MET A 328 4.71 -12.72 21.26
CA MET A 328 3.69 -12.95 20.24
C MET A 328 2.41 -13.59 20.82
N ALA A 329 2.55 -14.53 21.76
CA ALA A 329 1.42 -15.21 22.36
C ALA A 329 0.53 -14.29 23.23
N GLU A 330 1.10 -13.21 23.75
CA GLU A 330 0.41 -12.26 24.63
C GLU A 330 0.01 -10.95 23.93
N ASP A 331 0.52 -10.70 22.72
CA ASP A 331 0.30 -9.44 22.02
C ASP A 331 -1.07 -9.40 21.34
N GLU A 332 -1.98 -8.58 21.89
CA GLU A 332 -3.31 -8.32 21.30
C GLU A 332 -3.24 -7.56 19.99
N ALA A 333 -2.29 -6.64 19.83
CA ALA A 333 -2.15 -5.88 18.60
C ALA A 333 -1.74 -6.78 17.43
N LEU A 334 -0.84 -7.75 17.67
CA LEU A 334 -0.47 -8.77 16.69
C LEU A 334 -1.69 -9.61 16.29
N TYR A 335 -2.47 -10.08 17.28
CA TYR A 335 -3.67 -10.84 16.99
C TYR A 335 -4.65 -10.01 16.15
N ASN A 336 -4.98 -8.80 16.57
CA ASN A 336 -5.96 -7.94 15.89
C ASN A 336 -5.50 -7.55 14.47
N ALA A 337 -4.25 -7.15 14.32
CA ALA A 337 -3.74 -6.65 13.04
C ALA A 337 -3.47 -7.76 12.00
N VAL A 338 -3.18 -8.99 12.44
CA VAL A 338 -2.81 -10.09 11.54
C VAL A 338 -3.83 -11.23 11.61
N PHE A 339 -3.82 -12.01 12.69
CA PHE A 339 -4.60 -13.24 12.76
C PHE A 339 -6.11 -12.99 12.73
N GLY A 340 -6.59 -11.97 13.42
CA GLY A 340 -7.99 -11.57 13.42
C GLY A 340 -8.46 -11.12 12.03
N LYS A 341 -7.60 -10.39 11.30
CA LYS A 341 -7.91 -9.94 9.93
C LYS A 341 -7.91 -11.10 8.94
N VAL A 342 -6.95 -12.02 9.04
CA VAL A 342 -6.94 -13.25 8.22
C VAL A 342 -8.17 -14.12 8.49
N SER A 343 -8.55 -14.29 9.76
CA SER A 343 -9.78 -15.02 10.13
C SER A 343 -11.02 -14.37 9.53
N LYS A 344 -11.11 -13.02 9.57
CA LYS A 344 -12.24 -12.28 9.01
C LYS A 344 -12.26 -12.35 7.49
N LEU A 345 -11.11 -12.24 6.83
CA LEU A 345 -10.98 -12.42 5.39
C LEU A 345 -11.53 -13.78 4.93
N LEU A 346 -11.12 -14.84 5.61
CA LEU A 346 -11.57 -16.21 5.29
C LEU A 346 -13.08 -16.39 5.57
N GLU A 347 -13.60 -15.78 6.64
CA GLU A 347 -15.04 -15.78 6.93
C GLU A 347 -15.83 -15.14 5.79
N ILE A 348 -15.42 -13.96 5.34
CA ILE A 348 -16.10 -13.21 4.28
C ILE A 348 -15.99 -13.95 2.93
N LEU A 349 -14.80 -14.48 2.60
CA LEU A 349 -14.59 -15.26 1.38
C LEU A 349 -15.42 -16.54 1.37
N SER A 350 -15.51 -17.24 2.51
CA SER A 350 -16.32 -18.46 2.62
C SER A 350 -17.82 -18.17 2.54
N ALA A 351 -18.28 -17.04 3.09
CA ALA A 351 -19.66 -16.60 2.98
C ALA A 351 -20.04 -16.19 1.54
N GLY A 352 -19.07 -15.60 0.82
CA GLY A 352 -19.27 -15.17 -0.58
C GLY A 352 -19.07 -16.27 -1.63
N ASN A 353 -18.47 -17.40 -1.25
CA ASN A 353 -18.24 -18.54 -2.14
C ASN A 353 -18.32 -19.87 -1.38
N PRO A 354 -19.52 -20.50 -1.34
CA PRO A 354 -19.73 -21.78 -0.67
C PRO A 354 -18.82 -22.92 -1.17
N ALA A 355 -18.46 -22.92 -2.45
CA ALA A 355 -17.54 -23.93 -3.02
C ALA A 355 -16.12 -23.80 -2.47
N LEU A 356 -15.68 -22.60 -2.11
CA LEU A 356 -14.43 -22.39 -1.37
C LEU A 356 -14.52 -22.96 0.04
N ALA A 357 -15.67 -22.86 0.69
CA ALA A 357 -15.91 -23.40 2.04
C ALA A 357 -15.88 -24.94 2.05
N GLU A 358 -16.37 -25.59 1.00
CA GLU A 358 -16.35 -27.06 0.85
C GLU A 358 -14.95 -27.61 0.49
N ASN A 359 -14.17 -26.85 -0.27
CA ASN A 359 -12.80 -27.23 -0.69
C ASN A 359 -11.71 -26.87 0.33
N LEU A 360 -11.98 -25.97 1.27
CA LEU A 360 -11.13 -25.80 2.46
C LEU A 360 -11.39 -27.00 3.37
N PRO A 361 -10.45 -27.94 3.51
CA PRO A 361 -10.70 -29.21 4.21
C PRO A 361 -11.27 -28.88 5.58
N GLY A 362 -12.49 -29.35 5.86
CA GLY A 362 -13.29 -29.36 7.11
C GLY A 362 -12.77 -28.71 8.40
N MET A 363 -11.82 -27.80 8.27
CA MET A 363 -11.22 -27.05 9.36
C MET A 363 -12.03 -25.77 9.57
N ASP A 364 -12.72 -25.72 10.69
CA ASP A 364 -13.26 -24.44 11.18
C ASP A 364 -12.09 -23.47 11.38
N MET A 365 -11.84 -22.61 10.36
CA MET A 365 -10.74 -21.66 10.36
C MET A 365 -10.83 -20.67 11.53
N LYS A 366 -12.04 -20.40 12.05
CA LYS A 366 -12.24 -19.69 13.33
C LYS A 366 -11.65 -20.48 14.51
N MET A 367 -11.72 -21.80 14.42
CA MET A 367 -11.11 -22.66 15.43
C MET A 367 -9.58 -22.60 15.38
N ILE A 368 -8.97 -22.52 14.19
CA ILE A 368 -7.51 -22.50 14.03
C ILE A 368 -6.91 -21.13 14.31
N LEU A 369 -7.54 -20.07 13.80
CA LEU A 369 -7.06 -18.69 13.92
C LEU A 369 -7.62 -17.96 15.15
N GLY A 370 -8.39 -18.65 16.00
CA GLY A 370 -8.86 -18.10 17.26
C GLY A 370 -7.69 -17.74 18.19
N LYS A 371 -7.81 -16.66 18.95
CA LYS A 371 -6.75 -16.14 19.83
C LYS A 371 -6.19 -17.20 20.77
N SER A 372 -7.08 -18.05 21.35
CA SER A 372 -6.69 -19.15 22.24
C SER A 372 -5.89 -20.23 21.53
N GLN A 373 -6.23 -20.53 20.28
CA GLN A 373 -5.56 -21.55 19.47
C GLN A 373 -4.18 -21.08 19.02
N ILE A 374 -4.08 -19.83 18.51
CA ILE A 374 -2.79 -19.22 18.18
C ILE A 374 -1.87 -19.21 19.41
N ARG A 375 -2.39 -18.78 20.56
CA ARG A 375 -1.63 -18.82 21.82
C ARG A 375 -1.19 -20.24 22.19
N THR A 376 -2.06 -21.23 22.02
CA THR A 376 -1.74 -22.64 22.28
C THR A 376 -0.66 -23.15 21.32
N LEU A 377 -0.76 -22.81 20.04
CA LEU A 377 0.20 -23.17 19.00
C LEU A 377 1.58 -22.59 19.30
N LEU A 378 1.65 -21.28 19.61
CA LEU A 378 2.91 -20.61 19.97
C LEU A 378 3.52 -21.20 21.25
N ASN A 379 2.70 -21.49 22.28
CA ASN A 379 3.16 -22.15 23.51
C ASN A 379 3.62 -23.58 23.27
N THR A 380 3.02 -24.29 22.33
CA THR A 380 3.45 -25.64 21.93
C THR A 380 4.78 -25.59 21.21
N ALA A 381 4.91 -24.68 20.22
CA ALA A 381 6.17 -24.41 19.54
C ALA A 381 7.29 -24.08 20.55
N LYS A 382 7.01 -23.18 21.52
CA LYS A 382 7.97 -22.84 22.57
C LYS A 382 8.44 -24.06 23.39
N ARG A 383 7.54 -25.00 23.71
CA ARG A 383 7.86 -26.21 24.48
C ARG A 383 8.68 -27.22 23.68
N SER A 384 8.52 -27.25 22.36
CA SER A 384 9.28 -28.15 21.48
C SER A 384 10.71 -27.71 21.24
N LEU A 385 11.04 -26.43 21.53
CA LEU A 385 12.37 -25.88 21.31
C LEU A 385 13.37 -26.41 22.34
N SER A 386 14.50 -26.96 21.87
CA SER A 386 15.67 -27.33 22.66
C SER A 386 16.90 -26.57 22.17
N LYS A 387 17.92 -26.49 23.01
CA LYS A 387 19.15 -25.76 22.66
C LYS A 387 19.89 -26.42 21.46
N ASP A 388 19.77 -27.73 21.32
CA ASP A 388 20.45 -28.51 20.26
C ASP A 388 19.88 -28.24 18.85
N MET A 389 18.77 -27.49 18.76
CA MET A 389 18.19 -27.01 17.50
C MET A 389 18.89 -25.73 16.98
N PHE A 390 19.76 -25.15 17.77
CA PHE A 390 20.42 -23.88 17.45
C PHE A 390 21.90 -24.10 17.18
N PRO A 391 22.51 -23.32 16.25
CA PRO A 391 23.95 -23.34 16.01
C PRO A 391 24.72 -22.94 17.29
N GLU A 392 25.98 -23.35 17.38
CA GLU A 392 26.80 -23.06 18.55
C GLU A 392 26.93 -21.57 18.83
N GLU A 393 26.95 -20.76 17.75
CA GLU A 393 27.04 -19.30 17.80
C GLU A 393 26.17 -18.68 16.71
N ALA A 394 25.55 -17.55 17.01
CA ALA A 394 24.95 -16.64 16.03
C ALA A 394 25.39 -15.21 16.33
N ILE A 395 25.67 -14.43 15.29
CA ILE A 395 26.19 -13.08 15.40
C ILE A 395 25.19 -12.10 14.80
N ILE A 396 24.74 -11.13 15.60
CA ILE A 396 23.93 -10.01 15.13
C ILE A 396 24.81 -8.77 15.09
N ARG A 397 24.96 -8.16 13.90
CA ARG A 397 25.63 -6.87 13.74
C ARG A 397 24.61 -5.80 13.41
N ILE A 398 24.67 -4.69 14.13
CA ILE A 398 23.77 -3.56 13.98
C ILE A 398 24.61 -2.34 13.67
N TYR A 399 24.34 -1.70 12.54
CA TYR A 399 25.11 -0.57 12.04
C TYR A 399 24.32 0.72 12.24
N ILE A 400 24.99 1.68 12.89
CA ILE A 400 24.40 2.96 13.30
C ILE A 400 25.14 4.09 12.58
N ARG A 401 24.41 4.88 11.78
CA ARG A 401 24.91 6.08 11.11
C ARG A 401 24.28 7.31 11.77
N GLY A 402 25.12 8.18 12.36
CA GLY A 402 24.58 9.28 13.16
C GLY A 402 23.81 8.76 14.38
N TYR A 403 22.50 8.92 14.37
CA TYR A 403 21.59 8.49 15.43
C TYR A 403 20.57 7.45 14.97
N ASP A 404 20.75 6.90 13.77
CA ASP A 404 19.82 5.94 13.17
C ASP A 404 20.47 4.59 12.99
N VAL A 405 19.72 3.53 13.24
CA VAL A 405 20.07 2.19 12.80
C VAL A 405 19.75 2.11 11.30
N VAL A 406 20.76 1.81 10.49
CA VAL A 406 20.64 1.77 9.03
C VAL A 406 20.78 0.36 8.46
N LYS A 407 21.36 -0.58 9.26
CA LYS A 407 21.55 -1.96 8.79
C LYS A 407 21.58 -2.93 9.96
N TYR A 408 20.98 -4.10 9.75
CA TYR A 408 21.10 -5.29 10.60
C TYR A 408 21.69 -6.42 9.76
N GLU A 409 22.56 -7.21 10.35
CA GLU A 409 23.06 -8.46 9.79
C GLU A 409 22.91 -9.55 10.85
N LEU A 410 22.31 -10.67 10.47
CA LEU A 410 22.31 -11.90 11.24
C LEU A 410 23.15 -12.92 10.48
N GLU A 411 24.25 -13.30 11.06
CA GLU A 411 25.17 -14.32 10.56
C GLU A 411 25.03 -15.57 11.40
N ILE A 412 24.78 -16.70 10.75
CA ILE A 412 24.62 -18.01 11.37
C ILE A 412 25.69 -18.92 10.75
N PRO A 413 26.87 -19.05 11.38
CA PRO A 413 27.89 -19.97 10.92
C PRO A 413 27.45 -21.42 11.16
N GLN A 414 27.63 -22.31 10.19
CA GLN A 414 27.37 -23.72 10.37
C GLN A 414 28.67 -24.47 10.70
N THR A 415 28.61 -25.36 11.66
CA THR A 415 29.80 -25.97 12.30
C THR A 415 30.39 -27.17 11.56
N SER A 416 29.73 -27.72 10.53
CA SER A 416 30.16 -28.97 9.88
C SER A 416 30.60 -28.83 8.43
N THR A 417 30.33 -27.71 7.80
CA THR A 417 30.65 -27.37 6.41
C THR A 417 30.95 -25.87 6.34
N ASP A 418 31.63 -25.39 5.30
CA ASP A 418 31.84 -23.94 5.08
C ASP A 418 30.49 -23.21 4.75
N GLU A 419 29.40 -23.68 5.32
CA GLU A 419 28.04 -23.18 5.12
C GLU A 419 27.81 -21.97 6.03
N GLU A 420 27.28 -20.90 5.45
CA GLU A 420 26.92 -19.66 6.15
C GLU A 420 25.52 -19.20 5.72
N ILE A 421 24.72 -18.77 6.70
CA ILE A 421 23.46 -18.06 6.41
C ILE A 421 23.65 -16.62 6.86
N LEU A 422 23.47 -15.70 5.91
CA LEU A 422 23.51 -14.27 6.14
C LEU A 422 22.12 -13.66 5.83
N ILE A 423 21.51 -13.06 6.83
CA ILE A 423 20.28 -12.27 6.66
C ILE A 423 20.64 -10.81 6.89
N THR A 424 20.36 -9.97 5.89
CA THR A 424 20.64 -8.54 5.98
C THR A 424 19.36 -7.73 5.82
N PHE A 425 19.18 -6.74 6.67
CA PHE A 425 18.12 -5.74 6.55
C PHE A 425 18.74 -4.35 6.56
N GLU A 426 18.58 -3.62 5.47
CA GLU A 426 19.04 -2.23 5.30
C GLU A 426 17.82 -1.32 5.23
N ASN A 427 17.88 -0.16 5.91
CA ASN A 427 16.77 0.79 5.95
C ASN A 427 17.30 2.22 6.10
N VAL A 428 16.84 3.10 5.22
CA VAL A 428 17.09 4.54 5.31
C VAL A 428 15.77 5.27 5.07
N ILE A 429 15.42 6.13 6.01
CA ILE A 429 14.28 7.06 5.89
C ILE A 429 14.87 8.47 5.94
N ASP A 430 14.69 9.24 4.86
CA ASP A 430 15.12 10.63 4.75
C ASP A 430 13.93 11.51 4.36
N GLY A 431 13.32 12.16 5.36
CA GLY A 431 12.08 12.88 5.19
C GLY A 431 10.92 11.94 4.83
N ASP A 432 10.40 12.11 3.62
CA ASP A 432 9.30 11.30 3.06
C ASP A 432 9.79 10.19 2.11
N ASP A 433 11.13 10.07 1.94
CA ASP A 433 11.75 9.03 1.12
C ASP A 433 12.07 7.80 1.98
N LEU A 434 11.83 6.62 1.42
CA LEU A 434 12.15 5.33 2.01
C LEU A 434 13.02 4.52 1.06
N ARG A 435 14.14 3.99 1.57
CA ARG A 435 14.89 2.94 0.89
C ARG A 435 15.11 1.78 1.84
N MET A 436 14.70 0.58 1.41
CA MET A 436 14.76 -0.63 2.23
C MET A 436 15.23 -1.81 1.39
N ARG A 437 16.10 -2.65 1.97
CA ARG A 437 16.50 -3.94 1.38
C ARG A 437 16.47 -5.02 2.46
N LEU A 438 15.83 -6.12 2.13
CA LEU A 438 15.95 -7.38 2.86
C LEU A 438 16.67 -8.39 1.98
N SER A 439 17.76 -8.97 2.46
CA SER A 439 18.44 -10.05 1.76
C SER A 439 18.60 -11.28 2.64
N PHE A 440 18.53 -12.43 2.00
CA PHE A 440 18.85 -13.72 2.56
C PHE A 440 19.87 -14.37 1.63
N GLU A 441 21.00 -14.78 2.15
CA GLU A 441 22.03 -15.49 1.43
C GLU A 441 22.39 -16.76 2.21
N GLY A 442 22.26 -17.91 1.58
CA GLY A 442 22.64 -19.21 2.12
C GLY A 442 23.61 -19.90 1.17
N ASP A 443 24.72 -20.41 1.71
CA ASP A 443 25.72 -21.20 0.98
C ASP A 443 25.85 -22.55 1.66
N SER A 444 25.52 -23.63 0.96
CA SER A 444 25.64 -25.01 1.45
C SER A 444 26.93 -25.69 1.00
N GLY A 445 27.83 -24.95 0.36
CA GLY A 445 29.03 -25.49 -0.27
C GLY A 445 28.77 -26.24 -1.59
N TYR A 446 27.52 -26.58 -1.88
CA TYR A 446 27.07 -27.21 -3.13
C TYR A 446 26.06 -26.34 -3.88
N GLU A 447 25.21 -25.63 -3.15
CA GLU A 447 24.15 -24.79 -3.69
C GLU A 447 24.18 -23.44 -2.96
N ARG A 448 24.10 -22.36 -3.71
CA ARG A 448 23.94 -21.02 -3.17
C ARG A 448 22.53 -20.51 -3.49
N VAL A 449 21.83 -20.06 -2.46
CA VAL A 449 20.53 -19.42 -2.59
C VAL A 449 20.65 -17.96 -2.15
N ALA A 450 20.23 -17.05 -2.99
CA ALA A 450 20.15 -15.65 -2.65
C ALA A 450 18.75 -15.09 -2.95
N MET A 451 18.16 -14.44 -1.96
CA MET A 451 16.85 -13.75 -2.11
C MET A 451 17.02 -12.29 -1.72
N TYR A 452 16.47 -11.41 -2.52
CA TYR A 452 16.50 -9.96 -2.29
C TYR A 452 15.12 -9.35 -2.44
N LEU A 453 14.73 -8.50 -1.51
CA LEU A 453 13.58 -7.61 -1.62
C LEU A 453 14.07 -6.18 -1.47
N ASP A 454 14.02 -5.41 -2.54
CA ASP A 454 14.37 -3.99 -2.56
C ASP A 454 13.12 -3.14 -2.69
N ILE A 455 13.00 -2.10 -1.89
CA ILE A 455 11.97 -1.07 -1.96
C ILE A 455 12.66 0.29 -1.97
N ASP A 456 12.41 1.09 -3.01
CA ASP A 456 12.87 2.47 -3.12
C ASP A 456 11.64 3.34 -3.42
N GLN A 457 11.28 4.21 -2.50
CA GLN A 457 10.18 5.15 -2.64
C GLN A 457 10.68 6.56 -2.42
N LYS A 458 10.37 7.43 -3.36
CA LYS A 458 10.62 8.88 -3.27
C LYS A 458 9.30 9.60 -3.37
N TYR A 459 9.16 10.67 -2.61
CA TYR A 459 7.95 11.47 -2.61
C TYR A 459 8.26 12.95 -2.70
N ASP A 460 7.75 13.60 -3.75
CA ASP A 460 7.82 15.05 -3.91
C ASP A 460 6.55 15.71 -3.37
N LYS A 461 6.70 16.37 -2.23
CA LYS A 461 5.63 17.11 -1.56
C LYS A 461 5.11 18.31 -2.36
N ALA A 462 5.93 18.88 -3.23
CA ALA A 462 5.57 20.08 -3.97
C ALA A 462 4.60 19.77 -5.11
N SER A 463 4.78 18.64 -5.75
CA SER A 463 3.94 18.14 -6.85
C SER A 463 2.90 17.10 -6.40
N ASP A 464 2.98 16.61 -5.14
CA ASP A 464 2.19 15.49 -4.62
C ASP A 464 2.32 14.24 -5.50
N THR A 465 3.56 13.93 -5.89
CA THR A 465 3.89 12.78 -6.75
C THR A 465 4.85 11.83 -6.05
N SER A 466 4.82 10.56 -6.43
CA SER A 466 5.68 9.52 -5.87
C SER A 466 6.30 8.63 -6.94
N ASP A 467 7.57 8.29 -6.74
CA ASP A 467 8.23 7.21 -7.47
C ASP A 467 8.36 6.02 -6.53
N LEU A 468 7.95 4.85 -6.98
CA LEU A 468 8.07 3.60 -6.24
C LEU A 468 8.73 2.54 -7.11
N ALA A 469 9.79 1.93 -6.61
CA ALA A 469 10.39 0.74 -7.19
C ALA A 469 10.41 -0.39 -6.17
N VAL A 470 9.88 -1.55 -6.54
CA VAL A 470 9.93 -2.78 -5.74
C VAL A 470 10.53 -3.87 -6.61
N THR A 471 11.57 -4.53 -6.11
CA THR A 471 12.21 -5.66 -6.79
C THR A 471 12.30 -6.83 -5.80
N PHE A 472 11.78 -7.97 -6.20
CA PHE A 472 11.99 -9.24 -5.54
C PHE A 472 12.78 -10.16 -6.48
N ASP A 473 13.89 -10.69 -6.02
CA ASP A 473 14.85 -11.46 -6.82
C ASP A 473 15.24 -12.72 -6.04
N VAL A 474 15.09 -13.89 -6.64
CA VAL A 474 15.56 -15.16 -6.10
C VAL A 474 16.52 -15.76 -7.10
N LYS A 475 17.73 -16.07 -6.64
CA LYS A 475 18.79 -16.68 -7.42
C LYS A 475 19.18 -18.02 -6.81
N LEU A 476 19.25 -19.03 -7.63
CA LEU A 476 19.75 -20.36 -7.29
C LEU A 476 21.04 -20.55 -8.10
N ASP A 477 22.15 -20.75 -7.44
CA ASP A 477 23.45 -20.99 -8.07
C ASP A 477 23.91 -22.41 -7.69
N ASP A 478 23.35 -23.39 -8.38
CA ASP A 478 23.74 -24.81 -8.30
C ASP A 478 24.47 -25.30 -9.57
N GLY A 479 24.92 -24.35 -10.41
CA GLY A 479 25.50 -24.61 -11.73
C GLY A 479 24.49 -24.56 -12.87
N ASP A 480 23.19 -24.46 -12.57
CA ASP A 480 22.08 -24.30 -13.50
C ASP A 480 21.24 -23.12 -12.99
N ASP A 481 21.65 -21.89 -13.30
CA ASP A 481 21.08 -20.64 -12.80
C ASP A 481 19.55 -20.58 -12.98
N GLY A 482 18.81 -20.79 -11.90
CA GLY A 482 17.38 -20.50 -11.84
C GLY A 482 17.15 -19.07 -11.34
N ILE A 483 16.39 -18.28 -12.08
CA ILE A 483 16.04 -16.92 -11.68
C ILE A 483 14.51 -16.80 -11.59
N PHE A 484 14.05 -16.30 -10.45
CA PHE A 484 12.70 -15.79 -10.30
C PHE A 484 12.79 -14.33 -9.89
N ARG A 485 12.26 -13.45 -10.74
CA ARG A 485 12.30 -12.00 -10.52
C ARG A 485 10.93 -11.39 -10.66
N ILE A 486 10.56 -10.55 -9.71
CA ILE A 486 9.42 -9.65 -9.80
C ILE A 486 9.95 -8.23 -9.71
N VAL A 487 9.61 -7.40 -10.68
CA VAL A 487 9.93 -5.95 -10.67
C VAL A 487 8.62 -5.18 -10.79
N TYR A 488 8.46 -4.17 -9.96
CA TYR A 488 7.40 -3.17 -10.07
C TYR A 488 8.02 -1.79 -9.98
N LYS A 489 7.70 -0.91 -10.91
CA LYS A 489 8.09 0.49 -10.91
C LYS A 489 6.89 1.35 -11.24
N SER A 490 6.71 2.42 -10.50
CA SER A 490 5.71 3.46 -10.75
C SER A 490 6.38 4.80 -10.63
N ASN A 491 6.31 5.60 -11.69
CA ASN A 491 6.84 6.97 -11.71
C ASN A 491 5.68 7.92 -11.96
N GLU A 492 5.62 9.00 -11.21
CA GLU A 492 4.60 10.03 -11.34
C GLU A 492 5.23 11.36 -11.69
N ASP A 493 4.86 11.91 -12.85
CA ASP A 493 5.34 13.21 -13.35
C ASP A 493 4.19 14.23 -13.38
N PRO A 494 4.37 15.43 -12.81
CA PRO A 494 3.34 16.47 -12.88
C PRO A 494 3.27 17.06 -14.29
N GLU A 495 2.08 17.06 -14.90
CA GLU A 495 1.76 17.69 -16.17
C GLU A 495 0.92 18.96 -15.98
N GLY A 496 1.52 20.02 -15.41
CA GLY A 496 0.84 21.27 -15.10
C GLY A 496 0.24 21.29 -13.69
N SER A 497 -0.80 22.11 -13.46
CA SER A 497 -1.30 22.38 -12.11
C SER A 497 -2.26 21.32 -11.56
N ASN A 498 -2.82 20.48 -12.41
CA ASN A 498 -3.87 19.53 -12.03
C ASN A 498 -3.82 18.21 -12.80
N LYS A 499 -2.72 17.92 -13.46
CA LYS A 499 -2.51 16.64 -14.16
C LYS A 499 -1.25 15.96 -13.68
N ILE A 500 -1.34 14.65 -13.51
CA ILE A 500 -0.23 13.77 -13.19
C ILE A 500 -0.17 12.67 -14.25
N LYS A 501 0.98 12.52 -14.86
CA LYS A 501 1.27 11.37 -15.71
C LYS A 501 1.87 10.28 -14.85
N ARG A 502 1.34 9.04 -14.95
CA ARG A 502 1.84 7.88 -14.23
C ARG A 502 2.30 6.83 -15.24
N LEU A 503 3.55 6.42 -15.10
CA LEU A 503 4.13 5.31 -15.85
C LEU A 503 4.31 4.14 -14.88
N ILE A 504 3.76 2.98 -15.23
CA ILE A 504 3.92 1.75 -14.45
C ILE A 504 4.55 0.70 -15.34
N ASP A 505 5.64 0.10 -14.86
CA ASP A 505 6.27 -1.06 -15.46
C ASP A 505 6.35 -2.16 -14.40
N ALA A 506 5.75 -3.32 -14.69
CA ALA A 506 5.86 -4.47 -13.84
C ALA A 506 6.24 -5.69 -14.68
N SER A 507 7.14 -6.52 -14.16
CA SER A 507 7.49 -7.79 -14.79
C SER A 507 7.57 -8.91 -13.78
N VAL A 508 7.24 -10.13 -14.24
CA VAL A 508 7.50 -11.38 -13.56
C VAL A 508 8.28 -12.24 -14.55
N ASP A 509 9.54 -12.48 -14.24
CA ASP A 509 10.44 -13.26 -15.05
C ASP A 509 10.75 -14.58 -14.31
N PHE A 510 10.58 -15.69 -15.00
CA PHE A 510 10.88 -17.01 -14.50
C PHE A 510 11.77 -17.74 -15.51
N GLU A 511 13.04 -17.88 -15.18
CA GLU A 511 14.02 -18.60 -15.98
C GLU A 511 14.33 -19.93 -15.30
N LEU A 512 14.16 -21.02 -16.04
CA LEU A 512 14.53 -22.36 -15.59
C LEU A 512 15.86 -22.78 -16.22
N PRO A 513 16.66 -23.58 -15.51
CA PRO A 513 17.80 -24.23 -16.10
C PRO A 513 17.36 -25.01 -17.37
N TYR A 514 18.03 -24.81 -18.47
CA TYR A 514 17.77 -25.50 -19.78
C TYR A 514 16.50 -25.06 -20.55
N ASN A 515 15.75 -24.04 -20.09
CA ASN A 515 14.63 -23.50 -20.85
C ASN A 515 14.66 -21.97 -20.84
N ASP A 516 14.44 -21.36 -22.01
CA ASP A 516 14.15 -19.93 -22.07
C ASP A 516 12.83 -19.67 -21.32
N GLY A 517 12.93 -18.93 -20.24
CA GLY A 517 11.88 -18.74 -19.26
C GLY A 517 10.60 -18.09 -19.79
N ILE A 518 9.63 -18.00 -18.91
CA ILE A 518 8.38 -17.27 -19.12
C ILE A 518 8.53 -15.87 -18.54
N SER A 519 8.19 -14.85 -19.33
CA SER A 519 8.13 -13.46 -18.88
C SER A 519 6.71 -12.94 -19.02
N LEU A 520 6.18 -12.34 -17.96
CA LEU A 520 4.95 -11.56 -17.97
C LEU A 520 5.30 -10.11 -17.70
N THR A 521 4.92 -9.22 -18.60
CA THR A 521 5.14 -7.78 -18.47
C THR A 521 3.82 -7.02 -18.48
N ILE A 522 3.74 -5.99 -17.63
CA ILE A 522 2.64 -5.03 -17.58
C ILE A 522 3.28 -3.65 -17.73
N SER A 523 2.89 -2.90 -18.75
CA SER A 523 3.27 -1.50 -18.90
C SER A 523 2.00 -0.66 -18.95
N ALA A 524 1.93 0.41 -18.15
CA ALA A 524 0.82 1.35 -18.18
C ALA A 524 1.33 2.77 -18.32
N ASP A 525 0.67 3.52 -19.20
CA ASP A 525 0.85 4.97 -19.38
C ASP A 525 -0.51 5.63 -19.17
N THR A 526 -0.66 6.30 -18.02
CA THR A 526 -1.92 6.92 -17.64
C THR A 526 -1.74 8.38 -17.29
N THR A 527 -2.76 9.17 -17.60
CA THR A 527 -2.86 10.58 -17.19
C THR A 527 -4.04 10.74 -16.25
N GLU A 528 -3.76 11.25 -15.07
CA GLU A 528 -4.73 11.57 -14.04
C GLU A 528 -4.98 13.07 -14.02
N THR A 529 -6.25 13.47 -14.16
CA THR A 529 -6.69 14.85 -13.94
C THR A 529 -7.30 14.97 -12.56
N ARG A 530 -6.80 15.91 -11.75
CA ARG A 530 -7.21 16.12 -10.36
C ARG A 530 -8.10 17.36 -10.20
N ASN A 531 -9.01 17.33 -9.22
CA ASN A 531 -9.77 18.50 -8.79
C ASN A 531 -8.91 19.42 -7.89
N LYS A 532 -9.48 20.56 -7.49
CA LYS A 532 -8.82 21.55 -6.61
C LYS A 532 -8.43 21.01 -5.22
N ASN A 533 -8.96 19.87 -4.82
CA ASN A 533 -8.66 19.21 -3.54
C ASN A 533 -7.58 18.12 -3.69
N GLY A 534 -7.03 17.94 -4.90
CA GLY A 534 -6.01 16.94 -5.19
C GLY A 534 -6.54 15.54 -5.50
N PHE A 535 -7.87 15.33 -5.59
CA PHE A 535 -8.44 14.02 -5.88
C PHE A 535 -8.65 13.80 -7.38
N PRO A 536 -8.49 12.55 -7.89
CA PRO A 536 -8.71 12.23 -9.29
C PRO A 536 -10.16 12.46 -9.71
N VAL A 537 -10.35 13.06 -10.89
CA VAL A 537 -11.65 13.24 -11.53
C VAL A 537 -11.73 12.42 -12.80
N ILE A 538 -10.63 12.37 -13.54
CA ILE A 538 -10.50 11.57 -14.77
C ILE A 538 -9.14 10.87 -14.71
N ILE A 539 -9.14 9.59 -15.06
CA ILE A 539 -7.93 8.82 -15.33
C ILE A 539 -8.11 8.21 -16.72
N GLU A 540 -7.19 8.51 -17.62
CA GLU A 540 -7.21 7.98 -18.98
C GLU A 540 -5.83 7.41 -19.33
N GLY A 541 -5.79 6.34 -20.12
CA GLY A 541 -4.52 5.79 -20.54
C GLY A 541 -4.61 4.40 -21.13
N THR A 542 -3.44 3.83 -21.35
CA THR A 542 -3.26 2.50 -21.92
C THR A 542 -2.52 1.60 -20.96
N ILE A 543 -2.87 0.32 -20.97
CA ILE A 543 -2.18 -0.74 -20.25
C ILE A 543 -1.91 -1.85 -21.24
N ASP A 544 -0.65 -2.21 -21.42
CA ASP A 544 -0.22 -3.33 -22.24
C ASP A 544 0.22 -4.49 -21.34
N LEU A 545 -0.41 -5.65 -21.53
CA LEU A 545 -0.07 -6.91 -20.89
C LEU A 545 0.59 -7.80 -21.93
N SER A 546 1.85 -8.15 -21.72
CA SER A 546 2.58 -9.04 -22.63
C SER A 546 3.03 -10.29 -21.90
N MET A 547 2.78 -11.44 -22.49
CA MET A 547 3.32 -12.72 -22.05
C MET A 547 4.23 -13.25 -23.15
N GLY A 548 5.51 -13.44 -22.82
CA GLY A 548 6.52 -14.01 -23.72
C GLY A 548 7.10 -15.30 -23.17
N GLY A 549 7.46 -16.22 -24.06
CA GLY A 549 8.12 -17.45 -23.69
C GLY A 549 8.44 -18.29 -24.92
N GLN A 550 9.30 -19.32 -24.75
CA GLN A 550 9.49 -20.34 -25.76
C GLN A 550 8.52 -21.49 -25.53
N LEU A 551 7.73 -21.84 -26.54
CA LEU A 551 6.82 -23.01 -26.50
C LEU A 551 7.58 -24.33 -26.62
N SER A 552 8.79 -24.32 -27.17
CA SER A 552 9.73 -25.45 -27.22
C SER A 552 11.16 -24.92 -27.35
N PRO A 553 12.20 -25.69 -26.96
CA PRO A 553 13.60 -25.30 -27.05
C PRO A 553 14.09 -24.92 -28.47
N SER A 554 13.33 -25.26 -29.49
CA SER A 554 13.63 -25.00 -30.91
C SER A 554 12.73 -23.93 -31.54
N SER A 555 11.77 -23.33 -30.78
CA SER A 555 10.85 -22.31 -31.26
C SER A 555 11.41 -20.90 -31.00
N GLU A 556 11.09 -19.96 -31.88
CA GLU A 556 11.32 -18.54 -31.58
C GLU A 556 10.43 -18.09 -30.40
N ARG A 557 10.89 -17.09 -29.67
CA ARG A 557 10.07 -16.46 -28.60
C ARG A 557 8.80 -15.91 -29.23
N THR A 558 7.67 -16.30 -28.66
CA THR A 558 6.35 -15.82 -29.10
C THR A 558 5.76 -14.91 -28.02
N ASN A 559 5.13 -13.83 -28.45
CA ASN A 559 4.49 -12.87 -27.55
C ASN A 559 2.99 -12.79 -27.80
N ILE A 560 2.22 -12.79 -26.73
CA ILE A 560 0.79 -12.43 -26.73
C ILE A 560 0.70 -11.08 -26.02
N THR A 561 0.12 -10.07 -26.69
CA THR A 561 -0.10 -8.77 -26.07
C THR A 561 -1.58 -8.46 -26.02
N LEU A 562 -2.05 -8.10 -24.83
CA LEU A 562 -3.37 -7.53 -24.59
C LEU A 562 -3.20 -6.03 -24.34
N GLY A 563 -3.71 -5.20 -25.24
CA GLY A 563 -3.77 -3.76 -25.03
C GLY A 563 -5.11 -3.38 -24.41
N LEU A 564 -5.08 -2.64 -23.32
CA LEU A 564 -6.26 -2.07 -22.68
C LEU A 564 -6.20 -0.55 -22.83
N GLU A 565 -7.26 0.05 -23.39
CA GLU A 565 -7.49 1.48 -23.36
C GLU A 565 -8.54 1.74 -22.28
N SER A 566 -8.24 2.56 -21.27
CA SER A 566 -9.14 2.82 -20.15
C SER A 566 -9.40 4.30 -19.97
N TYR A 567 -10.67 4.62 -19.75
CA TYR A 567 -11.14 5.95 -19.36
C TYR A 567 -11.98 5.81 -18.09
N ILE A 568 -11.53 6.42 -16.99
CA ILE A 568 -12.21 6.37 -15.69
C ILE A 568 -12.61 7.80 -15.32
N GLN A 569 -13.87 7.99 -14.94
CA GLN A 569 -14.43 9.27 -14.51
C GLN A 569 -15.09 9.12 -13.15
N TYR A 570 -14.78 10.01 -12.23
CA TYR A 570 -15.37 10.08 -10.89
C TYR A 570 -16.45 11.16 -10.81
N ASP A 571 -17.25 11.13 -9.74
CA ASP A 571 -18.34 12.05 -9.42
C ASP A 571 -19.45 12.05 -10.49
N ILE A 572 -19.84 10.86 -10.90
CA ILE A 572 -20.96 10.63 -11.83
C ILE A 572 -22.27 10.39 -11.07
N ASN A 573 -23.38 10.39 -11.78
CA ASN A 573 -24.69 9.99 -11.23
C ASN A 573 -25.10 8.65 -11.81
N VAL A 574 -25.01 7.59 -11.01
CA VAL A 574 -25.41 6.23 -11.39
C VAL A 574 -26.94 6.11 -11.32
N LYS A 575 -27.56 5.93 -12.48
CA LYS A 575 -29.02 5.78 -12.62
C LYS A 575 -29.38 4.34 -12.93
N THR A 576 -30.55 3.91 -12.49
CA THR A 576 -31.12 2.65 -12.96
C THR A 576 -31.33 2.71 -14.49
N PRO A 577 -30.85 1.71 -15.26
CA PRO A 577 -31.00 1.71 -16.72
C PRO A 577 -32.44 1.75 -17.20
N ASP A 578 -32.74 2.46 -18.30
CA ASP A 578 -34.07 2.66 -18.80
C ASP A 578 -34.77 1.34 -19.19
N TRP A 579 -34.02 0.35 -19.68
CA TRP A 579 -34.56 -0.95 -20.06
C TRP A 579 -35.20 -1.73 -18.89
N VAL A 580 -34.78 -1.43 -17.65
CA VAL A 580 -35.32 -2.06 -16.42
C VAL A 580 -36.84 -1.82 -16.27
N ALA A 581 -37.33 -0.68 -16.76
CA ALA A 581 -38.74 -0.34 -16.68
C ALA A 581 -39.64 -1.28 -17.51
N ASN A 582 -39.08 -1.88 -18.58
CA ASN A 582 -39.79 -2.78 -19.48
C ASN A 582 -39.35 -4.24 -19.34
N ALA A 583 -38.51 -4.53 -18.34
CA ALA A 583 -37.97 -5.87 -18.13
C ALA A 583 -38.99 -6.83 -17.54
N ILE A 584 -38.82 -8.12 -17.80
CA ILE A 584 -39.57 -9.20 -17.20
C ILE A 584 -39.08 -9.37 -15.75
N ASP A 585 -39.98 -9.21 -14.78
CA ASP A 585 -39.67 -9.38 -13.36
C ASP A 585 -39.73 -10.87 -12.99
N LEU A 586 -38.57 -11.46 -12.69
CA LEU A 586 -38.42 -12.88 -12.38
C LEU A 586 -39.27 -13.30 -11.16
N GLY A 587 -39.46 -12.40 -10.19
CA GLY A 587 -40.32 -12.66 -9.02
C GLY A 587 -41.80 -12.91 -9.35
N THR A 588 -42.26 -12.39 -10.50
CA THR A 588 -43.68 -12.53 -10.95
C THR A 588 -43.86 -13.21 -12.30
N ALA A 589 -42.75 -13.42 -13.04
CA ALA A 589 -42.78 -14.01 -14.38
C ALA A 589 -43.45 -15.39 -14.39
N THR A 590 -44.22 -15.65 -15.45
CA THR A 590 -44.69 -16.99 -15.77
C THR A 590 -43.69 -17.73 -16.65
N ARG A 591 -43.89 -19.04 -16.81
CA ARG A 591 -43.11 -19.84 -17.74
C ARG A 591 -43.25 -19.35 -19.18
N GLU A 592 -44.47 -19.00 -19.58
CA GLU A 592 -44.78 -18.48 -20.90
C GLU A 592 -44.07 -17.16 -21.19
N ASP A 593 -43.95 -16.26 -20.20
CA ASP A 593 -43.22 -14.99 -20.35
C ASP A 593 -41.72 -15.24 -20.66
N LEU A 594 -41.11 -16.19 -19.96
CA LEU A 594 -39.70 -16.54 -20.15
C LEU A 594 -39.48 -17.33 -21.46
N GLU A 595 -40.36 -18.25 -21.81
CA GLU A 595 -40.29 -18.99 -23.08
C GLU A 595 -40.41 -18.04 -24.28
N ALA A 596 -41.34 -17.08 -24.25
CA ALA A 596 -41.47 -16.07 -25.31
C ALA A 596 -40.21 -15.20 -25.43
N TYR A 597 -39.57 -14.86 -24.31
CA TYR A 597 -38.33 -14.09 -24.32
C TYR A 597 -37.15 -14.91 -24.89
N ILE A 598 -37.03 -16.18 -24.53
CA ILE A 598 -36.01 -17.09 -25.06
C ILE A 598 -36.19 -17.32 -26.55
N GLU A 599 -37.45 -17.46 -27.02
CA GLU A 599 -37.79 -17.64 -28.43
C GLU A 599 -37.41 -16.38 -29.26
N GLU A 600 -37.72 -15.18 -28.76
CA GLU A 600 -37.31 -13.90 -29.38
C GLU A 600 -35.79 -13.81 -29.54
N ILE A 601 -35.02 -14.14 -28.48
CA ILE A 601 -33.57 -14.16 -28.52
C ILE A 601 -33.05 -15.20 -29.53
N ALA A 602 -33.58 -16.42 -29.52
CA ALA A 602 -33.17 -17.50 -30.40
C ALA A 602 -33.43 -17.18 -31.89
N GLU A 603 -34.59 -16.59 -32.20
CA GLU A 603 -34.94 -16.15 -33.55
C GLU A 603 -33.99 -15.05 -34.05
N THR A 604 -33.76 -14.04 -33.21
CA THR A 604 -32.85 -12.92 -33.55
C THR A 604 -31.43 -13.40 -33.76
N LEU A 605 -30.92 -14.25 -32.86
CA LEU A 605 -29.58 -14.87 -32.96
C LEU A 605 -29.46 -15.73 -34.24
N GLY A 606 -30.49 -16.53 -34.58
CA GLY A 606 -30.56 -17.30 -35.81
C GLY A 606 -30.46 -16.44 -37.06
N ASN A 607 -31.11 -15.29 -37.05
CA ASN A 607 -31.05 -14.32 -38.13
C ASN A 607 -29.66 -13.70 -38.29
N ILE A 608 -28.98 -13.35 -37.18
CA ILE A 608 -27.62 -12.83 -37.17
C ILE A 608 -26.64 -13.87 -37.71
N ILE A 609 -26.70 -15.12 -37.26
CA ILE A 609 -25.85 -16.22 -37.74
C ILE A 609 -26.05 -16.45 -39.24
N SER A 610 -27.33 -16.45 -39.69
CA SER A 610 -27.63 -16.63 -41.11
C SER A 610 -27.06 -15.50 -41.98
N MET A 611 -27.14 -14.25 -41.52
CA MET A 611 -26.53 -13.11 -42.20
C MET A 611 -24.99 -13.22 -42.23
N ALA A 612 -24.37 -13.65 -41.12
CA ALA A 612 -22.91 -13.86 -41.07
C ALA A 612 -22.43 -14.91 -42.07
N GLN A 613 -23.19 -16.01 -42.24
CA GLN A 613 -22.87 -17.05 -43.24
C GLN A 613 -22.94 -16.56 -44.71
N TYR A 614 -23.62 -15.45 -44.98
CA TYR A 614 -23.65 -14.82 -46.31
C TYR A 614 -22.51 -13.81 -46.52
N LEU A 615 -21.87 -13.38 -45.44
CA LEU A 615 -20.79 -12.38 -45.47
C LEU A 615 -19.37 -13.02 -45.47
N PHE A 616 -19.29 -14.26 -45.02
CA PHE A 616 -18.06 -15.10 -45.04
C PHE A 616 -18.23 -16.32 -45.95
#